data_b8f5e7b735cf3cf0448b40090f34af42
#
_entry.id   b8f5e7b735cf3cf0448b40090f34af42
#
_cell.length_a   1.000
_cell.length_b   1.000
_cell.length_c   1.000
_cell.angle_alpha   90.00
_cell.angle_beta   90.00
_cell.angle_gamma   90.00
#
_symmetry.space_group_name_H-M   'P 1'
#
loop_
_entity.id
_entity.type
_entity.pdbx_description
1 polymer ?
#
loop_
_entity_poly.entity_id
_entity_poly.type
_entity_poly.pdbx_seq_one_letter_code
_entity_poly.pdbx_strand_id
1 'polypeptide(L)'
;MENNAMEIAQLRAELNVFKERLDKQQIVNDQLMRQSMKSKMSWIRKMLWIEVAVIPFCAVTMGGLVYQMGLSWWWWLYTLVMLSVDVGLDFWTNRIRKDDFASGNMVETARHLAEMKRSRIKVLIFGIVMLLVWLLWLGFMLYQIASNPAASDMEQGRAWAFLVGTIVGVLIGLPVGLYIFFRMQRTNTEILRQIDELVIE
;
A
#
# COMPACT_ATOMS: atom_id res chain seq x y z
N MET A 1 -4.66 -42.62 -53.08
CA MET A 1 -3.53 -41.82 -52.50
C MET A 1 -3.80 -40.31 -52.56
N GLU A 2 -4.51 -39.83 -53.57
CA GLU A 2 -4.83 -38.41 -53.78
C GLU A 2 -5.77 -37.82 -52.71
N ASN A 3 -6.74 -38.60 -52.22
CA ASN A 3 -7.68 -38.19 -51.18
C ASN A 3 -6.98 -37.91 -49.85
N ASN A 4 -6.00 -38.71 -49.45
CA ASN A 4 -5.24 -38.49 -48.20
C ASN A 4 -4.35 -37.25 -48.28
N ALA A 5 -3.84 -36.88 -49.44
CA ALA A 5 -3.04 -35.67 -49.62
C ALA A 5 -3.90 -34.40 -49.49
N MET A 6 -5.15 -34.45 -49.96
CA MET A 6 -6.11 -33.36 -49.88
C MET A 6 -6.61 -33.16 -48.43
N GLU A 7 -6.88 -34.23 -47.69
CA GLU A 7 -7.23 -34.19 -46.25
C GLU A 7 -6.09 -33.62 -45.38
N ILE A 8 -4.85 -34.02 -45.67
CA ILE A 8 -3.68 -33.48 -44.95
C ILE A 8 -3.49 -31.98 -45.25
N ALA A 9 -3.76 -31.54 -46.47
CA ALA A 9 -3.69 -30.12 -46.83
C ALA A 9 -4.78 -29.29 -46.13
N GLN A 10 -5.99 -29.81 -46.02
CA GLN A 10 -7.10 -29.18 -45.29
C GLN A 10 -6.81 -29.10 -43.79
N LEU A 11 -6.35 -30.18 -43.15
CA LEU A 11 -5.94 -30.20 -41.74
C LEU A 11 -4.82 -29.19 -41.44
N ARG A 12 -3.85 -29.04 -42.34
CA ARG A 12 -2.79 -28.02 -42.19
C ARG A 12 -3.34 -26.61 -42.30
N ALA A 13 -4.28 -26.35 -43.19
CA ALA A 13 -4.92 -25.05 -43.31
C ALA A 13 -5.74 -24.69 -42.07
N GLU A 14 -6.51 -25.64 -41.53
CA GLU A 14 -7.26 -25.48 -40.29
C GLU A 14 -6.34 -25.25 -39.08
N LEU A 15 -5.26 -26.02 -38.97
CA LEU A 15 -4.24 -25.83 -37.94
C LEU A 15 -3.60 -24.43 -38.00
N ASN A 16 -3.31 -23.92 -39.17
CA ASN A 16 -2.74 -22.59 -39.34
C ASN A 16 -3.73 -21.48 -38.91
N VAL A 17 -5.01 -21.63 -39.30
CA VAL A 17 -6.08 -20.70 -38.89
C VAL A 17 -6.29 -20.75 -37.37
N PHE A 18 -6.25 -21.96 -36.80
CA PHE A 18 -6.38 -22.14 -35.35
C PHE A 18 -5.20 -21.52 -34.61
N LYS A 19 -3.98 -21.74 -35.08
CA LYS A 19 -2.77 -21.13 -34.55
C LYS A 19 -2.81 -19.61 -34.61
N GLU A 20 -3.23 -19.02 -35.70
CA GLU A 20 -3.38 -17.57 -35.86
C GLU A 20 -4.44 -17.00 -34.90
N ARG A 21 -5.54 -17.72 -34.64
CA ARG A 21 -6.55 -17.34 -33.65
C ARG A 21 -6.01 -17.40 -32.22
N LEU A 22 -5.25 -18.44 -31.88
CA LEU A 22 -4.60 -18.56 -30.56
C LEU A 22 -3.61 -17.43 -30.34
N ASP A 23 -2.75 -17.14 -31.34
CA ASP A 23 -1.78 -16.04 -31.24
C ASP A 23 -2.48 -14.68 -31.05
N LYS A 24 -3.59 -14.44 -31.77
CA LYS A 24 -4.41 -13.22 -31.57
C LYS A 24 -5.06 -13.16 -30.17
N GLN A 25 -5.60 -14.27 -29.69
CA GLN A 25 -6.19 -14.34 -28.35
C GLN A 25 -5.14 -14.10 -27.27
N GLN A 26 -3.95 -14.66 -27.43
CA GLN A 26 -2.85 -14.46 -26.48
C GLN A 26 -2.41 -12.99 -26.43
N ILE A 27 -2.27 -12.32 -27.59
CA ILE A 27 -1.94 -10.89 -27.66
C ILE A 27 -3.03 -10.03 -26.98
N VAL A 28 -4.31 -10.31 -27.23
CA VAL A 28 -5.42 -9.56 -26.62
C VAL A 28 -5.47 -9.78 -25.12
N ASN A 29 -5.27 -11.02 -24.66
CA ASN A 29 -5.24 -11.35 -23.25
C ASN A 29 -4.08 -10.63 -22.53
N ASP A 30 -2.90 -10.61 -23.13
CA ASP A 30 -1.71 -9.90 -22.63
C ASP A 30 -1.96 -8.38 -22.51
N GLN A 31 -2.60 -7.77 -23.50
CA GLN A 31 -2.96 -6.35 -23.49
C GLN A 31 -3.98 -6.02 -22.38
N LEU A 32 -5.03 -6.82 -22.25
CA LEU A 32 -6.06 -6.65 -21.22
C LEU A 32 -5.45 -6.79 -19.82
N MET A 33 -4.55 -7.74 -19.62
CA MET A 33 -3.85 -7.95 -18.37
C MET A 33 -2.96 -6.75 -18.02
N ARG A 34 -2.13 -6.27 -18.95
CA ARG A 34 -1.31 -5.06 -18.76
C ARG A 34 -2.16 -3.85 -18.43
N GLN A 35 -3.32 -3.70 -19.05
CA GLN A 35 -4.27 -2.62 -18.75
C GLN A 35 -4.86 -2.76 -17.34
N SER A 36 -5.24 -3.97 -16.93
CA SER A 36 -5.71 -4.28 -15.56
C SER A 36 -4.64 -3.96 -14.52
N MET A 37 -3.40 -4.39 -14.75
CA MET A 37 -2.26 -4.09 -13.88
C MET A 37 -2.02 -2.59 -13.74
N LYS A 38 -2.03 -1.83 -14.83
CA LYS A 38 -1.89 -0.36 -14.81
C LYS A 38 -2.99 0.30 -13.99
N SER A 39 -4.23 -0.15 -14.13
CA SER A 39 -5.37 0.37 -13.37
C SER A 39 -5.23 0.11 -11.88
N LYS A 40 -4.89 -1.13 -11.50
CA LYS A 40 -4.67 -1.53 -10.10
C LYS A 40 -3.52 -0.77 -9.45
N MET A 41 -2.40 -0.58 -10.17
CA MET A 41 -1.26 0.20 -9.70
C MET A 41 -1.54 1.70 -9.62
N SER A 42 -2.43 2.24 -10.46
CA SER A 42 -2.88 3.62 -10.39
C SER A 42 -3.57 3.94 -9.05
N TRP A 43 -4.36 3.00 -8.52
CA TRP A 43 -5.02 3.16 -7.22
C TRP A 43 -3.99 3.26 -6.07
N ILE A 44 -2.98 2.38 -6.06
CA ILE A 44 -1.89 2.41 -5.07
C ILE A 44 -1.17 3.77 -5.10
N ARG A 45 -0.89 4.29 -6.30
CA ARG A 45 -0.25 5.60 -6.46
C ARG A 45 -1.10 6.76 -5.93
N LYS A 46 -2.43 6.70 -6.12
CA LYS A 46 -3.34 7.71 -5.55
C LYS A 46 -3.28 7.70 -4.02
N MET A 47 -3.21 6.51 -3.40
CA MET A 47 -3.06 6.40 -1.95
C MET A 47 -1.77 7.03 -1.45
N LEU A 48 -0.63 6.80 -2.12
CA LEU A 48 0.65 7.44 -1.76
C LEU A 48 0.56 8.98 -1.79
N TRP A 49 -0.12 9.57 -2.78
CA TRP A 49 -0.31 11.02 -2.83
C TRP A 49 -1.21 11.54 -1.71
N ILE A 50 -2.21 10.76 -1.28
CA ILE A 50 -3.02 11.10 -0.11
C ILE A 50 -2.17 11.11 1.16
N GLU A 51 -1.31 10.13 1.34
CA GLU A 51 -0.36 10.05 2.47
C GLU A 51 0.56 11.28 2.52
N VAL A 52 1.15 11.67 1.38
CA VAL A 52 1.96 12.90 1.28
C VAL A 52 1.16 14.13 1.69
N ALA A 53 -0.11 14.24 1.29
CA ALA A 53 -0.96 15.39 1.63
C ALA A 53 -1.35 15.42 3.11
N VAL A 54 -1.37 14.27 3.78
CA VAL A 54 -1.67 14.16 5.22
C VAL A 54 -0.54 14.74 6.07
N ILE A 55 0.73 14.68 5.64
CA ILE A 55 1.87 15.18 6.42
C ILE A 55 1.72 16.64 6.82
N PRO A 56 1.51 17.62 5.91
CA PRO A 56 1.36 19.01 6.30
C PRO A 56 0.11 19.25 7.15
N PHE A 57 -0.96 18.52 6.91
CA PHE A 57 -2.16 18.58 7.75
C PHE A 57 -1.85 18.14 9.19
N CYS A 58 -1.18 17.01 9.38
CA CYS A 58 -0.73 16.53 10.68
C CYS A 58 0.28 17.48 11.32
N ALA A 59 1.19 18.08 10.56
CA ALA A 59 2.16 19.04 11.08
C ALA A 59 1.47 20.24 11.75
N VAL A 60 0.47 20.81 11.10
CA VAL A 60 -0.27 21.98 11.60
C VAL A 60 -1.16 21.58 12.79
N THR A 61 -1.94 20.52 12.67
CA THR A 61 -2.89 20.10 13.73
C THR A 61 -2.17 19.64 14.99
N MET A 62 -1.13 18.80 14.85
CA MET A 62 -0.34 18.32 15.99
C MET A 62 0.52 19.42 16.60
N GLY A 63 1.07 20.35 15.80
CA GLY A 63 1.77 21.53 16.30
C GLY A 63 0.86 22.43 17.12
N GLY A 64 -0.37 22.65 16.67
CA GLY A 64 -1.39 23.37 17.45
C GLY A 64 -1.71 22.70 18.78
N LEU A 65 -1.82 21.38 18.82
CA LEU A 65 -2.04 20.61 20.06
C LEU A 65 -0.86 20.72 21.01
N VAL A 66 0.36 20.60 20.52
CA VAL A 66 1.58 20.77 21.33
C VAL A 66 1.60 22.14 21.99
N TYR A 67 1.28 23.18 21.23
CA TYR A 67 1.21 24.54 21.75
C TYR A 67 0.12 24.71 22.82
N GLN A 68 -1.10 24.21 22.56
CA GLN A 68 -2.24 24.39 23.48
C GLN A 68 -2.13 23.57 24.76
N MET A 69 -1.51 22.38 24.70
CA MET A 69 -1.43 21.45 25.82
C MET A 69 -0.07 21.47 26.54
N GLY A 70 0.89 22.26 26.05
CA GLY A 70 2.24 22.27 26.61
C GLY A 70 3.00 20.96 26.43
N LEU A 71 2.67 20.18 25.38
CA LEU A 71 3.35 18.93 25.10
C LEU A 71 4.78 19.18 24.59
N SER A 72 5.62 18.15 24.63
CA SER A 72 7.01 18.25 24.16
C SER A 72 7.11 18.46 22.65
N TRP A 73 7.86 19.48 22.21
CA TRP A 73 8.19 19.71 20.80
C TRP A 73 8.99 18.57 20.19
N TRP A 74 9.73 17.77 21.00
CA TRP A 74 10.42 16.57 20.54
C TRP A 74 9.45 15.48 20.10
N TRP A 75 8.30 15.36 20.76
CA TRP A 75 7.25 14.44 20.33
C TRP A 75 6.63 14.86 18.99
N TRP A 76 6.43 16.17 18.77
CA TRP A 76 5.97 16.69 17.48
C TRP A 76 6.99 16.42 16.36
N LEU A 77 8.28 16.67 16.60
CA LEU A 77 9.35 16.39 15.67
C LEU A 77 9.41 14.88 15.33
N TYR A 78 9.30 14.04 16.35
CA TYR A 78 9.24 12.58 16.15
C TYR A 78 8.05 12.18 15.26
N THR A 79 6.87 12.78 15.46
CA THR A 79 5.69 12.55 14.64
C THR A 79 5.96 12.87 13.17
N LEU A 80 6.58 14.02 12.88
CA LEU A 80 6.92 14.41 11.49
C LEU A 80 7.95 13.48 10.86
N VAL A 81 8.98 13.11 11.63
CA VAL A 81 10.00 12.16 11.15
C VAL A 81 9.36 10.80 10.87
N MET A 82 8.54 10.29 11.79
CA MET A 82 7.84 9.01 11.63
C MET A 82 6.98 9.00 10.35
N LEU A 83 6.14 10.01 10.16
CA LEU A 83 5.30 10.13 8.95
C LEU A 83 6.13 10.25 7.67
N SER A 84 7.22 11.02 7.70
CA SER A 84 8.09 11.19 6.54
C SER A 84 8.82 9.91 6.17
N VAL A 85 9.27 9.15 7.17
CA VAL A 85 9.91 7.85 6.97
C VAL A 85 8.92 6.83 6.41
N ASP A 86 7.69 6.79 6.95
CA ASP A 86 6.63 5.87 6.51
C ASP A 86 6.30 6.09 5.02
N VAL A 87 6.01 7.34 4.65
CA VAL A 87 5.78 7.73 3.24
C VAL A 87 7.00 7.44 2.37
N GLY A 88 8.21 7.70 2.86
CA GLY A 88 9.45 7.41 2.14
C GLY A 88 9.64 5.91 1.87
N LEU A 89 9.37 5.07 2.85
CA LEU A 89 9.43 3.61 2.74
C LEU A 89 8.35 3.08 1.78
N ASP A 90 7.15 3.65 1.84
CA ASP A 90 6.05 3.29 0.93
C ASP A 90 6.36 3.71 -0.51
N PHE A 91 6.93 4.89 -0.72
CA PHE A 91 7.41 5.30 -2.04
C PHE A 91 8.50 4.38 -2.57
N TRP A 92 9.46 4.01 -1.72
CA TRP A 92 10.55 3.11 -2.11
C TRP A 92 10.03 1.70 -2.43
N THR A 93 9.15 1.17 -1.60
CA THR A 93 8.55 -0.16 -1.77
C THR A 93 7.65 -0.24 -3.00
N ASN A 94 6.93 0.85 -3.32
CA ASN A 94 5.99 0.90 -4.44
C ASN A 94 6.60 1.48 -5.73
N ARG A 95 7.94 1.65 -5.79
CA ARG A 95 8.65 2.17 -6.95
C ARG A 95 8.76 1.12 -8.06
N ILE A 96 7.65 0.85 -8.75
CA ILE A 96 7.68 0.11 -10.01
C ILE A 96 7.90 1.11 -11.14
N ARG A 97 8.93 0.89 -11.96
CA ARG A 97 9.16 1.68 -13.17
C ARG A 97 8.02 1.40 -14.15
N LYS A 98 7.51 2.46 -14.78
CA LYS A 98 6.47 2.33 -15.82
C LYS A 98 6.93 1.43 -16.98
N ASP A 99 8.23 1.37 -17.20
CA ASP A 99 8.87 0.60 -18.25
C ASP A 99 8.81 -0.91 -18.00
N ASP A 100 8.79 -1.36 -16.73
CA ASP A 100 8.72 -2.77 -16.37
C ASP A 100 7.41 -3.43 -16.84
N PHE A 101 6.30 -2.65 -16.89
CA PHE A 101 5.01 -3.13 -17.44
C PHE A 101 4.88 -2.98 -18.96
N ALA A 102 5.73 -2.16 -19.59
CA ALA A 102 5.59 -1.88 -21.02
C ALA A 102 6.49 -2.76 -21.90
N SER A 103 7.66 -3.14 -21.41
CA SER A 103 8.70 -3.86 -22.18
C SER A 103 9.27 -5.07 -21.44
N GLY A 104 8.97 -5.26 -20.16
CA GLY A 104 9.57 -6.29 -19.32
C GLY A 104 9.02 -7.70 -19.58
N ASN A 105 9.88 -8.69 -19.34
CA ASN A 105 9.50 -10.09 -19.30
C ASN A 105 8.50 -10.29 -18.14
N MET A 106 7.39 -10.98 -18.37
CA MET A 106 6.35 -11.29 -17.37
C MET A 106 6.93 -11.91 -16.10
N VAL A 107 7.92 -12.78 -16.23
CA VAL A 107 8.61 -13.44 -15.10
C VAL A 107 9.35 -12.43 -14.22
N GLU A 108 9.97 -11.42 -14.82
CA GLU A 108 10.67 -10.37 -14.09
C GLU A 108 9.69 -9.46 -13.35
N THR A 109 8.56 -9.13 -13.98
CA THR A 109 7.47 -8.37 -13.35
C THR A 109 6.88 -9.14 -12.16
N ALA A 110 6.67 -10.45 -12.28
CA ALA A 110 6.20 -11.30 -11.19
C ALA A 110 7.18 -11.32 -10.01
N ARG A 111 8.48 -11.43 -10.28
CA ARG A 111 9.54 -11.38 -9.26
C ARG A 111 9.53 -10.05 -8.51
N HIS A 112 9.46 -8.92 -9.21
CA HIS A 112 9.38 -7.59 -8.59
C HIS A 112 8.14 -7.43 -7.71
N LEU A 113 6.98 -7.93 -8.15
CA LEU A 113 5.74 -7.91 -7.37
C LEU A 113 5.84 -8.76 -6.11
N ALA A 114 6.49 -9.93 -6.17
CA ALA A 114 6.73 -10.79 -5.03
C ALA A 114 7.67 -10.13 -4.00
N GLU A 115 8.75 -9.49 -4.46
CA GLU A 115 9.66 -8.72 -3.62
C GLU A 115 8.95 -7.54 -2.95
N MET A 116 8.10 -6.83 -3.68
CA MET A 116 7.25 -5.75 -3.16
C MET A 116 6.32 -6.23 -2.04
N LYS A 117 5.65 -7.37 -2.24
CA LYS A 117 4.77 -7.97 -1.23
C LYS A 117 5.53 -8.27 0.07
N ARG A 118 6.73 -8.82 -0.04
CA ARG A 118 7.59 -9.16 1.10
C ARG A 118 8.10 -7.90 1.81
N SER A 119 8.48 -6.88 1.06
CA SER A 119 8.95 -5.60 1.61
C SER A 119 7.85 -4.88 2.39
N ARG A 120 6.61 -4.86 1.89
CA ARG A 120 5.46 -4.26 2.58
C ARG A 120 5.19 -4.85 3.97
N ILE A 121 5.36 -6.16 4.13
CA ILE A 121 5.17 -6.79 5.45
C ILE A 121 6.22 -6.27 6.43
N LYS A 122 7.47 -6.10 6.00
CA LYS A 122 8.55 -5.56 6.84
C LYS A 122 8.27 -4.10 7.22
N VAL A 123 7.82 -3.29 6.25
CA VAL A 123 7.45 -1.88 6.49
C VAL A 123 6.27 -1.79 7.46
N LEU A 124 5.25 -2.66 7.32
CA LEU A 124 4.13 -2.71 8.26
C LEU A 124 4.60 -3.02 9.69
N ILE A 125 5.44 -4.03 9.88
CA ILE A 125 5.96 -4.39 11.22
C ILE A 125 6.74 -3.22 11.81
N PHE A 126 7.60 -2.59 11.02
CA PHE A 126 8.36 -1.41 11.43
C PHE A 126 7.43 -0.25 11.81
N GLY A 127 6.43 0.05 10.99
CA GLY A 127 5.42 1.09 11.25
C GLY A 127 4.62 0.84 12.53
N ILE A 128 4.21 -0.41 12.80
CA ILE A 128 3.52 -0.78 14.05
C ILE A 128 4.42 -0.51 15.27
N VAL A 129 5.70 -0.87 15.22
CA VAL A 129 6.63 -0.62 16.32
C VAL A 129 6.78 0.89 16.58
N MET A 130 6.98 1.68 15.51
CA MET A 130 7.07 3.14 15.60
C MET A 130 5.80 3.77 16.15
N LEU A 131 4.63 3.27 15.72
CA LEU A 131 3.33 3.72 16.23
C LEU A 131 3.15 3.41 17.72
N LEU A 132 3.56 2.23 18.18
CA LEU A 132 3.51 1.87 19.60
C LEU A 132 4.39 2.79 20.45
N VAL A 133 5.62 3.09 20.02
CA VAL A 133 6.50 4.04 20.69
C VAL A 133 5.83 5.42 20.76
N TRP A 134 5.23 5.88 19.68
CA TRP A 134 4.52 7.15 19.60
C TRP A 134 3.34 7.22 20.59
N LEU A 135 2.51 6.17 20.62
CA LEU A 135 1.36 6.07 21.52
C LEU A 135 1.77 6.02 22.99
N LEU A 136 2.80 5.25 23.33
CA LEU A 136 3.31 5.15 24.70
C LEU A 136 3.86 6.50 25.17
N TRP A 137 4.61 7.19 24.33
CA TRP A 137 5.14 8.50 24.65
C TRP A 137 4.03 9.53 24.85
N LEU A 138 3.06 9.60 23.92
CA LEU A 138 1.90 10.48 24.06
C LEU A 138 1.11 10.15 25.33
N GLY A 139 0.79 8.89 25.58
CA GLY A 139 0.06 8.45 26.75
C GLY A 139 0.77 8.82 28.05
N PHE A 140 2.09 8.68 28.09
CA PHE A 140 2.91 9.08 29.25
C PHE A 140 2.84 10.59 29.50
N MET A 141 2.98 11.43 28.46
CA MET A 141 2.89 12.88 28.58
C MET A 141 1.50 13.34 29.06
N LEU A 142 0.45 12.78 28.46
CA LEU A 142 -0.94 13.08 28.84
C LEU A 142 -1.23 12.65 30.29
N TYR A 143 -0.73 11.49 30.70
CA TYR A 143 -0.86 11.00 32.06
C TYR A 143 -0.16 11.94 33.06
N GLN A 144 1.04 12.45 32.75
CA GLN A 144 1.73 13.39 33.56
C GLN A 144 0.93 14.70 33.78
N ILE A 145 0.30 15.23 32.72
CA ILE A 145 -0.54 16.43 32.82
C ILE A 145 -1.81 16.12 33.62
N ALA A 146 -2.47 15.02 33.37
CA ALA A 146 -3.71 14.61 34.02
C ALA A 146 -3.53 14.33 35.52
N SER A 147 -2.34 13.86 35.94
CA SER A 147 -2.02 13.49 37.31
C SER A 147 -1.32 14.61 38.08
N ASN A 148 -1.04 15.74 37.44
CA ASN A 148 -0.33 16.84 38.09
C ASN A 148 -1.27 17.61 39.02
N PRO A 149 -1.08 17.58 40.37
CA PRO A 149 -1.94 18.30 41.31
C PRO A 149 -1.82 19.82 41.21
N ALA A 150 -0.74 20.33 40.58
CA ALA A 150 -0.56 21.77 40.35
C ALA A 150 -1.23 22.26 39.06
N ALA A 151 -1.70 21.34 38.19
CA ALA A 151 -2.43 21.70 36.99
C ALA A 151 -3.88 22.10 37.31
N SER A 152 -4.41 23.07 36.58
CA SER A 152 -5.82 23.46 36.74
C SER A 152 -6.76 22.33 36.35
N ASP A 153 -7.97 22.31 36.94
CA ASP A 153 -9.02 21.33 36.59
C ASP A 153 -9.31 21.30 35.08
N MET A 154 -9.19 22.44 34.40
CA MET A 154 -9.36 22.57 32.98
C MET A 154 -8.24 21.86 32.19
N GLU A 155 -7.00 21.94 32.63
CA GLU A 155 -5.85 21.28 31.99
C GLU A 155 -5.92 19.77 32.18
N GLN A 156 -6.25 19.31 33.39
CA GLN A 156 -6.48 17.89 33.68
C GLN A 156 -7.64 17.34 32.83
N GLY A 157 -8.77 18.06 32.78
CA GLY A 157 -9.93 17.67 31.99
C GLY A 157 -9.62 17.58 30.50
N ARG A 158 -8.84 18.52 29.94
CA ARG A 158 -8.38 18.45 28.53
C ARG A 158 -7.47 17.25 28.29
N ALA A 159 -6.54 16.97 29.18
CA ALA A 159 -5.64 15.82 29.06
C ALA A 159 -6.41 14.49 29.05
N TRP A 160 -7.39 14.34 29.96
CA TRP A 160 -8.27 13.17 29.97
C TRP A 160 -9.12 13.05 28.70
N ALA A 161 -9.74 14.13 28.25
CA ALA A 161 -10.53 14.13 27.01
C ALA A 161 -9.69 13.75 25.79
N PHE A 162 -8.44 14.24 25.74
CA PHE A 162 -7.53 13.92 24.65
C PHE A 162 -7.05 12.46 24.69
N LEU A 163 -6.82 11.92 25.89
CA LEU A 163 -6.45 10.53 26.10
C LEU A 163 -7.56 9.59 25.64
N VAL A 164 -8.82 9.87 26.02
CA VAL A 164 -9.98 9.13 25.56
C VAL A 164 -10.15 9.24 24.03
N GLY A 165 -10.00 10.46 23.49
CA GLY A 165 -10.05 10.70 22.04
C GLY A 165 -8.97 9.91 21.28
N THR A 166 -7.76 9.82 21.84
CA THR A 166 -6.67 9.02 21.27
C THR A 166 -7.02 7.53 21.23
N ILE A 167 -7.58 6.99 22.32
CA ILE A 167 -8.02 5.57 22.37
C ILE A 167 -9.09 5.32 21.31
N VAL A 168 -10.11 6.18 21.22
CA VAL A 168 -11.17 6.06 20.22
C VAL A 168 -10.59 6.18 18.80
N GLY A 169 -9.68 7.12 18.58
CA GLY A 169 -8.99 7.30 17.31
C GLY A 169 -8.19 6.06 16.88
N VAL A 170 -7.51 5.41 17.80
CA VAL A 170 -6.78 4.15 17.54
C VAL A 170 -7.74 3.00 17.23
N LEU A 171 -8.85 2.88 18.00
CA LEU A 171 -9.85 1.84 17.78
C LEU A 171 -10.53 1.94 16.41
N ILE A 172 -10.65 3.13 15.85
CA ILE A 172 -11.22 3.35 14.51
C ILE A 172 -10.12 3.32 13.44
N GLY A 173 -9.03 4.02 13.67
CA GLY A 173 -7.96 4.20 12.69
C GLY A 173 -7.20 2.92 12.37
N LEU A 174 -6.93 2.08 13.38
CA LEU A 174 -6.17 0.85 13.20
C LEU A 174 -6.92 -0.16 12.30
N PRO A 175 -8.22 -0.47 12.48
CA PRO A 175 -8.96 -1.30 11.55
C PRO A 175 -9.03 -0.74 10.14
N VAL A 176 -9.18 0.58 9.97
CA VAL A 176 -9.20 1.22 8.65
C VAL A 176 -7.83 1.09 7.97
N GLY A 177 -6.74 1.33 8.69
CA GLY A 177 -5.38 1.17 8.19
C GLY A 177 -5.10 -0.28 7.78
N LEU A 178 -5.46 -1.25 8.63
CA LEU A 178 -5.33 -2.67 8.31
C LEU A 178 -6.18 -3.06 7.09
N TYR A 179 -7.41 -2.57 6.98
CA TYR A 179 -8.25 -2.82 5.80
C TYR A 179 -7.59 -2.33 4.51
N ILE A 180 -7.05 -1.11 4.50
CA ILE A 180 -6.32 -0.56 3.35
C ILE A 180 -5.11 -1.43 3.04
N PHE A 181 -4.31 -1.80 4.04
CA PHE A 181 -3.15 -2.67 3.88
C PHE A 181 -3.52 -4.03 3.27
N PHE A 182 -4.52 -4.73 3.82
CA PHE A 182 -4.96 -6.03 3.29
C PHE A 182 -5.53 -5.90 1.88
N ARG A 183 -6.24 -4.82 1.56
CA ARG A 183 -6.72 -4.54 0.21
C ARG A 183 -5.57 -4.36 -0.78
N MET A 184 -4.51 -3.65 -0.39
CA MET A 184 -3.31 -3.49 -1.21
C MET A 184 -2.60 -4.84 -1.43
N GLN A 185 -2.48 -5.66 -0.38
CA GLN A 185 -1.88 -7.00 -0.47
C GLN A 185 -2.69 -7.93 -1.37
N ARG A 186 -4.02 -7.91 -1.26
CA ARG A 186 -4.91 -8.70 -2.12
C ARG A 186 -4.76 -8.31 -3.58
N THR A 187 -4.69 -7.02 -3.89
CA THR A 187 -4.47 -6.52 -5.25
C THR A 187 -3.17 -7.07 -5.84
N ASN A 188 -2.08 -7.09 -5.09
CA ASN A 188 -0.81 -7.66 -5.55
C ASN A 188 -0.89 -9.19 -5.75
N THR A 189 -1.58 -9.89 -4.86
CA THR A 189 -1.74 -11.35 -4.97
C THR A 189 -2.58 -11.72 -6.20
N GLU A 190 -3.62 -10.95 -6.51
CA GLU A 190 -4.42 -11.15 -7.72
C GLU A 190 -3.62 -10.94 -9.00
N ILE A 191 -2.74 -9.94 -9.03
CA ILE A 191 -1.85 -9.70 -10.18
C ILE A 191 -0.89 -10.89 -10.34
N LEU A 192 -0.25 -11.35 -9.27
CA LEU A 192 0.65 -12.50 -9.30
C LEU A 192 -0.05 -13.76 -9.81
N ARG A 193 -1.27 -14.04 -9.33
CA ARG A 193 -2.05 -15.20 -9.80
C ARG A 193 -2.35 -15.12 -11.29
N GLN A 194 -2.71 -13.94 -11.81
CA GLN A 194 -2.95 -13.74 -13.24
C GLN A 194 -1.69 -13.98 -14.08
N ILE A 195 -0.52 -13.67 -13.55
CA ILE A 195 0.75 -13.95 -14.25
C ILE A 195 1.07 -15.45 -14.22
N ASP A 196 0.88 -16.13 -13.08
CA ASP A 196 1.13 -17.57 -12.95
C ASP A 196 0.22 -18.38 -13.90
N GLU A 197 -1.05 -18.02 -14.03
CA GLU A 197 -2.00 -18.67 -14.95
C GLU A 197 -1.53 -18.59 -16.41
N LEU A 198 -0.84 -17.51 -16.82
CA LEU A 198 -0.35 -17.34 -18.19
C LEU A 198 1.01 -18.02 -18.46
N VAL A 199 1.80 -18.28 -17.43
CA VAL A 199 3.11 -18.94 -17.61
C VAL A 199 2.96 -20.46 -17.67
N ILE A 200 1.82 -21.00 -17.20
CA ILE A 200 1.53 -22.44 -17.16
C ILE A 200 0.83 -22.91 -18.45
N GLU A 201 0.18 -22.03 -19.22
CA GLU A 201 -0.37 -22.30 -20.56
C GLU A 201 0.70 -22.14 -21.66
#